data_a1d54e4cd83b7dfdfc91f14e4b9e8894
#
_entry.id   a1d54e4cd83b7dfdfc91f14e4b9e8894
#
_cell.length_a   1.000
_cell.length_b   1.000
_cell.length_c   1.000
_cell.angle_alpha   90.00
_cell.angle_beta   90.00
_cell.angle_gamma   90.00
#
_symmetry.space_group_name_H-M   'P 1'
#
loop_
_entity.id
_entity.type
_entity.pdbx_description
1 polymer ?
#
loop_
_entity_poly.entity_id
_entity_poly.type
_entity_poly.pdbx_seq_one_letter_code
_entity_poly.pdbx_strand_id
1 'polypeptide(L)'
;EIRNSRSLNDVLNTNPGERLSTDINEVDRVLGGGLLAGSLILLGGSPGVGKSTLALHICSGIKRKAHYISAEESEEQVALRSKRISIDPENLFLSGENDLEGILNHLERIQPDLLIIDSIQTVMNSQLDSLPGSPSQIRDCGQRLLETAKKKNVAILIVGHVTKEGTIAGPKMLEHMVDTVLYMEGDDRYDHSILRSVKNRFGATHEIGIFQMDENGLSEVKNPSEMFLAERSINTVSYTH
;
A
#
# COMPACT_ATOMS: atom_id res chain seq x y z
N GLU A 1 10.45 -26.94 9.32
CA GLU A 1 11.10 -27.53 8.13
C GLU A 1 12.47 -26.87 7.94
N ILE A 2 13.53 -27.69 7.91
CA ILE A 2 14.90 -27.23 7.60
C ILE A 2 14.89 -26.94 6.09
N ARG A 3 15.02 -25.67 5.70
CA ARG A 3 15.18 -25.31 4.30
C ARG A 3 16.59 -25.70 3.85
N ASN A 4 16.68 -26.57 2.84
CA ASN A 4 17.95 -26.91 2.22
C ASN A 4 18.59 -25.68 1.57
N SER A 5 19.90 -25.50 1.73
CA SER A 5 20.65 -24.48 1.01
C SER A 5 20.56 -24.73 -0.50
N ARG A 6 20.34 -23.66 -1.28
CA ARG A 6 20.32 -23.69 -2.75
C ARG A 6 21.46 -22.84 -3.28
N SER A 7 22.02 -23.22 -4.42
CA SER A 7 23.00 -22.36 -5.09
C SER A 7 22.34 -21.07 -5.60
N LEU A 8 23.10 -19.98 -5.67
CA LEU A 8 22.59 -18.73 -6.24
C LEU A 8 22.11 -18.92 -7.68
N ASN A 9 22.83 -19.74 -8.46
CA ASN A 9 22.48 -20.06 -9.84
C ASN A 9 21.11 -20.76 -9.93
N ASP A 10 20.84 -21.73 -9.03
CA ASP A 10 19.55 -22.40 -8.99
C ASP A 10 18.40 -21.44 -8.65
N VAL A 11 18.68 -20.47 -7.77
CA VAL A 11 17.69 -19.44 -7.43
C VAL A 11 17.43 -18.50 -8.60
N LEU A 12 18.46 -18.03 -9.28
CA LEU A 12 18.33 -17.15 -10.46
C LEU A 12 17.55 -17.80 -11.61
N ASN A 13 17.73 -19.10 -11.79
CA ASN A 13 16.99 -19.86 -12.81
C ASN A 13 15.50 -20.07 -12.50
N THR A 14 15.02 -19.74 -11.30
CA THR A 14 13.61 -19.82 -10.93
C THR A 14 12.83 -18.51 -11.19
N ASN A 15 13.38 -17.58 -11.96
CA ASN A 15 12.77 -16.29 -12.26
C ASN A 15 12.44 -15.50 -10.99
N PRO A 16 13.40 -15.27 -10.08
CA PRO A 16 13.13 -14.51 -8.87
C PRO A 16 12.85 -13.07 -9.25
N GLY A 17 11.68 -12.56 -8.87
CA GLY A 17 11.37 -11.14 -9.05
C GLY A 17 10.27 -10.86 -10.06
N GLU A 18 9.34 -11.80 -10.25
CA GLU A 18 8.09 -11.49 -10.96
C GLU A 18 7.40 -10.31 -10.27
N ARG A 19 7.14 -9.26 -11.05
CA ARG A 19 6.44 -8.07 -10.58
C ARG A 19 5.02 -8.07 -11.08
N LEU A 20 4.11 -7.72 -10.20
CA LEU A 20 2.71 -7.50 -10.51
C LEU A 20 2.56 -6.01 -10.85
N SER A 21 2.24 -5.70 -12.11
CA SER A 21 1.87 -4.34 -12.49
C SER A 21 0.56 -3.96 -11.81
N THR A 22 0.50 -2.74 -11.30
CA THR A 22 -0.70 -2.17 -10.69
C THR A 22 -1.63 -1.52 -11.72
N ASP A 23 -1.20 -1.48 -13.00
CA ASP A 23 -1.84 -0.73 -14.09
C ASP A 23 -1.94 0.79 -13.80
N ILE A 24 -1.14 1.27 -12.84
CA ILE A 24 -0.98 2.67 -12.46
C ILE A 24 0.50 3.01 -12.65
N ASN A 25 0.83 3.75 -13.72
CA ASN A 25 2.23 3.99 -14.11
C ASN A 25 3.04 4.69 -13.02
N GLU A 26 2.43 5.65 -12.32
CA GLU A 26 3.07 6.38 -11.23
C GLU A 26 3.39 5.47 -10.03
N VAL A 27 2.53 4.52 -9.70
CA VAL A 27 2.77 3.52 -8.65
C VAL A 27 3.87 2.56 -9.10
N ASP A 28 3.74 2.00 -10.30
CA ASP A 28 4.72 1.05 -10.83
C ASP A 28 6.11 1.67 -10.94
N ARG A 29 6.21 2.93 -11.36
CA ARG A 29 7.46 3.69 -11.42
C ARG A 29 8.10 3.84 -10.03
N VAL A 30 7.34 4.26 -9.04
CA VAL A 30 7.82 4.43 -7.65
C VAL A 30 8.23 3.10 -7.02
N LEU A 31 7.57 2.01 -7.39
CA LEU A 31 7.91 0.65 -6.96
C LEU A 31 9.11 0.05 -7.71
N GLY A 32 9.52 0.64 -8.85
CA GLY A 32 10.55 0.09 -9.72
C GLY A 32 10.06 -1.02 -10.63
N GLY A 33 8.81 -0.90 -11.11
CA GLY A 33 8.17 -1.79 -12.09
C GLY A 33 7.02 -2.65 -11.55
N GLY A 34 6.44 -2.28 -10.41
CA GLY A 34 5.29 -2.97 -9.82
C GLY A 34 5.59 -3.68 -8.50
N LEU A 35 4.59 -4.32 -7.94
CA LEU A 35 4.66 -5.05 -6.67
C LEU A 35 5.46 -6.36 -6.84
N LEU A 36 6.41 -6.60 -5.94
CA LEU A 36 7.18 -7.85 -5.98
C LEU A 36 6.44 -8.95 -5.20
N ALA A 37 6.23 -10.10 -5.82
CA ALA A 37 5.68 -11.26 -5.13
C ALA A 37 6.58 -11.67 -3.95
N GLY A 38 5.97 -12.04 -2.83
CA GLY A 38 6.69 -12.41 -1.60
C GLY A 38 7.24 -11.21 -0.80
N SER A 39 6.86 -9.97 -1.14
CA SER A 39 7.27 -8.78 -0.39
C SER A 39 6.18 -8.24 0.52
N LEU A 40 6.60 -7.55 1.59
CA LEU A 40 5.75 -6.76 2.47
C LEU A 40 6.00 -5.28 2.22
N ILE A 41 4.95 -4.54 1.83
CA ILE A 41 4.99 -3.12 1.49
C ILE A 41 4.17 -2.34 2.53
N LEU A 42 4.72 -1.25 3.06
CA LEU A 42 4.00 -0.30 3.90
C LEU A 42 3.62 0.93 3.06
N LEU A 43 2.33 1.27 3.05
CA LEU A 43 1.81 2.54 2.54
C LEU A 43 1.42 3.42 3.72
N GLY A 44 2.31 4.36 4.07
CA GLY A 44 2.12 5.32 5.15
C GLY A 44 1.60 6.67 4.65
N GLY A 45 1.10 7.49 5.57
CA GLY A 45 0.68 8.86 5.29
C GLY A 45 -0.40 9.35 6.25
N SER A 46 -0.65 10.66 6.24
CA SER A 46 -1.67 11.29 7.08
C SER A 46 -3.08 10.75 6.79
N PRO A 47 -4.01 10.77 7.76
CA PRO A 47 -5.42 10.48 7.49
C PRO A 47 -5.97 11.40 6.39
N GLY A 48 -6.84 10.87 5.53
CA GLY A 48 -7.51 11.65 4.47
C GLY A 48 -6.69 11.88 3.20
N VAL A 49 -5.40 11.52 3.14
CA VAL A 49 -4.53 11.78 1.97
C VAL A 49 -4.82 10.88 0.75
N GLY A 50 -5.70 9.88 0.87
CA GLY A 50 -6.09 9.02 -0.24
C GLY A 50 -5.48 7.61 -0.24
N LYS A 51 -4.81 7.17 0.84
CA LYS A 51 -4.19 5.83 0.92
C LYS A 51 -5.13 4.68 0.59
N SER A 52 -6.30 4.64 1.25
CA SER A 52 -7.32 3.60 1.03
C SER A 52 -7.89 3.63 -0.39
N THR A 53 -8.00 4.83 -0.98
CA THR A 53 -8.41 5.01 -2.37
C THR A 53 -7.35 4.45 -3.32
N LEU A 54 -6.07 4.80 -3.11
CA LEU A 54 -4.95 4.25 -3.88
C LEU A 54 -4.88 2.73 -3.77
N ALA A 55 -5.05 2.20 -2.56
CA ALA A 55 -5.05 0.75 -2.31
C ALA A 55 -6.15 0.02 -3.09
N LEU A 56 -7.37 0.59 -3.17
CA LEU A 56 -8.45 0.04 -3.99
C LEU A 56 -8.14 0.12 -5.49
N HIS A 57 -7.58 1.24 -5.97
CA HIS A 57 -7.16 1.35 -7.37
C HIS A 57 -6.07 0.33 -7.71
N ILE A 58 -5.11 0.08 -6.83
CA ILE A 58 -4.09 -0.97 -7.00
C ILE A 58 -4.77 -2.34 -7.11
N CYS A 59 -5.74 -2.67 -6.26
CA CYS A 59 -6.49 -3.92 -6.37
C CYS A 59 -7.18 -4.08 -7.72
N SER A 60 -7.81 -3.02 -8.21
CA SER A 60 -8.52 -3.02 -9.49
C SER A 60 -7.56 -3.16 -10.68
N GLY A 61 -6.39 -2.52 -10.61
CA GLY A 61 -5.40 -2.56 -11.68
C GLY A 61 -4.70 -3.91 -11.84
N ILE A 62 -4.60 -4.67 -10.75
CA ILE A 62 -3.99 -6.01 -10.82
C ILE A 62 -4.94 -6.97 -11.51
N LYS A 63 -4.55 -7.43 -12.72
CA LYS A 63 -5.32 -8.40 -13.53
C LYS A 63 -5.16 -9.83 -13.01
N ARG A 64 -5.01 -9.97 -11.70
CA ARG A 64 -4.89 -11.23 -10.96
C ARG A 64 -5.75 -11.13 -9.70
N LYS A 65 -5.77 -12.17 -8.92
CA LYS A 65 -6.59 -12.22 -7.71
C LYS A 65 -6.06 -11.29 -6.62
N ALA A 66 -6.85 -10.29 -6.25
CA ALA A 66 -6.57 -9.38 -5.15
C ALA A 66 -7.56 -9.60 -4.00
N HIS A 67 -7.08 -9.49 -2.77
CA HIS A 67 -7.91 -9.54 -1.58
C HIS A 67 -7.68 -8.28 -0.73
N TYR A 68 -8.74 -7.54 -0.48
CA TYR A 68 -8.75 -6.35 0.36
C TYR A 68 -9.39 -6.67 1.71
N ILE A 69 -8.60 -6.58 2.76
CA ILE A 69 -9.07 -6.67 4.15
C ILE A 69 -9.34 -5.27 4.66
N SER A 70 -10.58 -4.98 4.98
CA SER A 70 -10.98 -3.76 5.67
C SER A 70 -11.10 -4.04 7.16
N ALA A 71 -10.19 -3.51 7.95
CA ALA A 71 -10.22 -3.66 9.40
C ALA A 71 -10.83 -2.43 10.13
N GLU A 72 -11.16 -1.37 9.40
CA GLU A 72 -11.74 -0.13 9.94
C GLU A 72 -13.17 0.13 9.44
N GLU A 73 -13.45 -0.14 8.17
CA GLU A 73 -14.75 0.10 7.54
C GLU A 73 -15.47 -1.22 7.29
N SER A 74 -16.81 -1.19 7.27
CA SER A 74 -17.59 -2.36 6.89
C SER A 74 -17.44 -2.67 5.38
N GLU A 75 -17.69 -3.91 5.00
CA GLU A 75 -17.65 -4.35 3.59
C GLU A 75 -18.57 -3.50 2.71
N GLU A 76 -19.76 -3.13 3.22
CA GLU A 76 -20.72 -2.28 2.51
C GLU A 76 -20.18 -0.86 2.28
N GLN A 77 -19.48 -0.28 3.26
CA GLN A 77 -18.88 1.05 3.13
C GLN A 77 -17.77 1.04 2.08
N VAL A 78 -16.91 0.02 2.09
CA VAL A 78 -15.86 -0.16 1.08
C VAL A 78 -16.50 -0.40 -0.30
N ALA A 79 -17.55 -1.21 -0.41
CA ALA A 79 -18.27 -1.46 -1.66
C ALA A 79 -18.90 -0.19 -2.23
N LEU A 80 -19.52 0.65 -1.39
CA LEU A 80 -20.06 1.94 -1.81
C LEU A 80 -18.97 2.88 -2.33
N ARG A 81 -17.82 2.94 -1.64
CA ARG A 81 -16.67 3.73 -2.08
C ARG A 81 -16.12 3.20 -3.40
N SER A 82 -15.95 1.89 -3.54
CA SER A 82 -15.46 1.24 -4.76
C SER A 82 -16.36 1.56 -5.96
N LYS A 83 -17.68 1.55 -5.78
CA LYS A 83 -18.63 1.93 -6.83
C LYS A 83 -18.48 3.38 -7.24
N ARG A 84 -18.31 4.31 -6.29
CA ARG A 84 -18.12 5.75 -6.56
C ARG A 84 -16.88 6.02 -7.40
N ILE A 85 -15.77 5.32 -7.13
CA ILE A 85 -14.49 5.49 -7.81
C ILE A 85 -14.30 4.48 -8.96
N SER A 86 -15.37 3.82 -9.42
CA SER A 86 -15.40 2.94 -10.59
C SER A 86 -14.38 1.80 -10.56
N ILE A 87 -14.21 1.16 -9.38
CA ILE A 87 -13.33 -0.01 -9.22
C ILE A 87 -13.92 -1.22 -9.95
N ASP A 88 -13.11 -1.90 -10.75
CA ASP A 88 -13.47 -3.18 -11.35
C ASP A 88 -13.46 -4.29 -10.28
N PRO A 89 -14.59 -4.94 -10.00
CA PRO A 89 -14.69 -5.96 -8.97
C PRO A 89 -14.30 -7.37 -9.42
N GLU A 90 -13.96 -7.62 -10.69
CA GLU A 90 -13.89 -8.97 -11.27
C GLU A 90 -12.97 -9.92 -10.49
N ASN A 91 -11.79 -9.45 -10.07
CA ASN A 91 -10.82 -10.27 -9.36
C ASN A 91 -10.56 -9.79 -7.92
N LEU A 92 -11.43 -8.94 -7.38
CA LEU A 92 -11.29 -8.33 -6.08
C LEU A 92 -12.19 -9.01 -5.04
N PHE A 93 -11.56 -9.62 -4.03
CA PHE A 93 -12.22 -10.17 -2.85
C PHE A 93 -12.16 -9.14 -1.72
N LEU A 94 -13.25 -9.01 -0.97
CA LEU A 94 -13.36 -8.10 0.16
C LEU A 94 -13.72 -8.89 1.43
N SER A 95 -13.11 -8.56 2.56
CA SER A 95 -13.47 -9.11 3.87
C SER A 95 -13.31 -8.06 4.96
N GLY A 96 -14.27 -8.02 5.90
CA GLY A 96 -14.21 -7.25 7.12
C GLY A 96 -13.61 -8.10 8.23
N GLU A 97 -12.29 -8.08 8.41
CA GLU A 97 -11.59 -8.90 9.39
C GLU A 97 -10.48 -8.11 10.07
N ASN A 98 -10.35 -8.23 11.37
CA ASN A 98 -9.30 -7.58 12.16
C ASN A 98 -8.47 -8.56 13.00
N ASP A 99 -8.89 -9.82 13.16
CA ASP A 99 -8.05 -10.83 13.79
C ASP A 99 -7.04 -11.41 12.80
N LEU A 100 -5.77 -11.42 13.17
CA LEU A 100 -4.68 -11.86 12.31
C LEU A 100 -4.85 -13.31 11.85
N GLU A 101 -5.31 -14.21 12.72
CA GLU A 101 -5.54 -15.62 12.35
C GLU A 101 -6.68 -15.73 11.33
N GLY A 102 -7.74 -14.93 11.47
CA GLY A 102 -8.81 -14.81 10.49
C GLY A 102 -8.29 -14.35 9.13
N ILE A 103 -7.46 -13.31 9.12
CA ILE A 103 -6.81 -12.79 7.89
C ILE A 103 -5.96 -13.88 7.21
N LEU A 104 -5.14 -14.59 7.98
CA LEU A 104 -4.29 -15.67 7.46
C LEU A 104 -5.11 -16.86 6.91
N ASN A 105 -6.23 -17.20 7.56
CA ASN A 105 -7.16 -18.22 7.07
C ASN A 105 -7.84 -17.80 5.75
N HIS A 106 -8.21 -16.52 5.61
CA HIS A 106 -8.71 -15.98 4.35
C HIS A 106 -7.67 -16.08 3.23
N LEU A 107 -6.42 -15.73 3.52
CA LEU A 107 -5.31 -15.85 2.56
C LEU A 107 -5.10 -17.28 2.09
N GLU A 108 -5.14 -18.27 3.00
CA GLU A 108 -5.03 -19.69 2.66
C GLU A 108 -6.17 -20.15 1.74
N ARG A 109 -7.40 -19.70 2.00
CA ARG A 109 -8.59 -20.11 1.25
C ARG A 109 -8.67 -19.44 -0.12
N ILE A 110 -8.40 -18.14 -0.19
CA ILE A 110 -8.53 -17.33 -1.40
C ILE A 110 -7.30 -17.48 -2.31
N GLN A 111 -6.11 -17.61 -1.72
CA GLN A 111 -4.82 -17.67 -2.41
C GLN A 111 -4.66 -16.50 -3.40
N PRO A 112 -4.70 -15.24 -2.92
CA PRO A 112 -4.55 -14.08 -3.77
C PRO A 112 -3.08 -13.87 -4.19
N ASP A 113 -2.86 -13.17 -5.29
CA ASP A 113 -1.53 -12.68 -5.70
C ASP A 113 -1.17 -11.40 -4.92
N LEU A 114 -2.18 -10.60 -4.53
CA LEU A 114 -2.05 -9.41 -3.67
C LEU A 114 -3.02 -9.49 -2.51
N LEU A 115 -2.50 -9.28 -1.29
CA LEU A 115 -3.29 -9.02 -0.09
C LEU A 115 -3.10 -7.56 0.33
N ILE A 116 -4.18 -6.82 0.53
CA ILE A 116 -4.15 -5.48 1.14
C ILE A 116 -4.81 -5.53 2.51
N ILE A 117 -4.22 -4.85 3.49
CA ILE A 117 -4.74 -4.72 4.85
C ILE A 117 -4.87 -3.24 5.19
N ASP A 118 -6.09 -2.76 5.41
CA ASP A 118 -6.42 -1.36 5.72
C ASP A 118 -7.25 -1.26 7.01
N SER A 119 -6.62 -0.90 8.15
CA SER A 119 -5.23 -0.59 8.36
C SER A 119 -4.58 -1.53 9.37
N ILE A 120 -3.25 -1.51 9.43
CA ILE A 120 -2.47 -2.34 10.37
C ILE A 120 -2.73 -1.98 11.83
N GLN A 121 -3.18 -0.76 12.13
CA GLN A 121 -3.46 -0.31 13.50
C GLN A 121 -4.64 -1.00 14.14
N THR A 122 -5.57 -1.49 13.34
CA THR A 122 -6.79 -2.18 13.83
C THR A 122 -6.64 -3.69 13.84
N VAL A 123 -5.61 -4.22 13.18
CA VAL A 123 -5.30 -5.65 13.22
C VAL A 123 -4.75 -6.06 14.58
N MET A 124 -5.21 -7.19 15.07
CA MET A 124 -4.78 -7.74 16.35
C MET A 124 -4.46 -9.24 16.23
N ASN A 125 -3.48 -9.66 17.00
CA ASN A 125 -3.28 -11.06 17.33
C ASN A 125 -3.96 -11.32 18.68
N SER A 126 -5.06 -12.08 18.68
CA SER A 126 -5.85 -12.42 19.88
C SER A 126 -5.06 -13.23 20.92
N GLN A 127 -3.89 -13.77 20.56
CA GLN A 127 -2.99 -14.48 21.48
C GLN A 127 -2.12 -13.53 22.32
N LEU A 128 -2.07 -12.24 21.98
CA LEU A 128 -1.32 -11.24 22.74
C LEU A 128 -2.23 -10.46 23.66
N ASP A 129 -1.83 -10.36 24.93
CA ASP A 129 -2.54 -9.58 25.93
C ASP A 129 -2.18 -8.08 25.82
N SER A 130 -2.51 -7.48 24.68
CA SER A 130 -2.27 -6.06 24.40
C SER A 130 -3.33 -5.52 23.43
N LEU A 131 -3.63 -4.21 23.54
CA LEU A 131 -4.67 -3.57 22.72
C LEU A 131 -4.25 -3.45 21.24
N PRO A 132 -5.21 -3.50 20.30
CA PRO A 132 -4.98 -3.18 18.91
C PRO A 132 -4.27 -1.83 18.75
N GLY A 133 -3.39 -1.69 17.77
CA GLY A 133 -2.60 -0.47 17.54
C GLY A 133 -1.44 -0.26 18.52
N SER A 134 -1.30 -1.08 19.56
CA SER A 134 -0.13 -1.02 20.44
C SER A 134 1.16 -1.46 19.69
N PRO A 135 2.33 -0.97 20.12
CA PRO A 135 3.61 -1.34 19.48
C PRO A 135 3.86 -2.85 19.42
N SER A 136 3.45 -3.58 20.44
CA SER A 136 3.60 -5.06 20.49
C SER A 136 2.72 -5.73 19.44
N GLN A 137 1.45 -5.34 19.31
CA GLN A 137 0.52 -5.87 18.30
C GLN A 137 1.03 -5.57 16.88
N ILE A 138 1.36 -4.32 16.59
CA ILE A 138 1.83 -3.90 15.26
C ILE A 138 3.10 -4.66 14.87
N ARG A 139 4.02 -4.84 15.80
CA ARG A 139 5.27 -5.56 15.55
C ARG A 139 5.02 -7.04 15.27
N ASP A 140 4.21 -7.69 16.09
CA ASP A 140 3.90 -9.12 15.94
C ASP A 140 3.14 -9.37 14.64
N CYS A 141 2.06 -8.62 14.39
CA CYS A 141 1.29 -8.72 13.14
C CYS A 141 2.18 -8.48 11.92
N GLY A 142 3.02 -7.43 11.96
CA GLY A 142 3.95 -7.13 10.87
C GLY A 142 4.96 -8.26 10.61
N GLN A 143 5.50 -8.87 11.67
CA GLN A 143 6.43 -9.99 11.54
C GLN A 143 5.75 -11.21 10.91
N ARG A 144 4.56 -11.59 11.37
CA ARG A 144 3.83 -12.73 10.84
C ARG A 144 3.38 -12.52 9.40
N LEU A 145 2.97 -11.30 9.04
CA LEU A 145 2.64 -10.94 7.66
C LEU A 145 3.88 -11.02 6.75
N LEU A 146 5.05 -10.55 7.20
CA LEU A 146 6.30 -10.65 6.45
C LEU A 146 6.70 -12.12 6.19
N GLU A 147 6.60 -12.96 7.19
CA GLU A 147 6.89 -14.40 7.08
C GLU A 147 5.91 -15.07 6.11
N THR A 148 4.63 -14.71 6.20
CA THR A 148 3.58 -15.22 5.31
C THR A 148 3.79 -14.78 3.87
N ALA A 149 4.10 -13.50 3.63
CA ALA A 149 4.41 -12.99 2.29
C ALA A 149 5.52 -13.84 1.63
N LYS A 150 6.62 -14.07 2.34
CA LYS A 150 7.76 -14.86 1.85
C LYS A 150 7.44 -16.34 1.68
N LYS A 151 6.70 -16.94 2.62
CA LYS A 151 6.35 -18.37 2.59
C LYS A 151 5.38 -18.70 1.47
N LYS A 152 4.40 -17.84 1.24
CA LYS A 152 3.32 -18.03 0.26
C LYS A 152 3.62 -17.37 -1.09
N ASN A 153 4.68 -16.61 -1.20
CA ASN A 153 5.04 -15.82 -2.39
C ASN A 153 3.91 -14.86 -2.82
N VAL A 154 3.24 -14.24 -1.86
CA VAL A 154 2.17 -13.26 -2.06
C VAL A 154 2.70 -11.85 -1.79
N ALA A 155 2.33 -10.87 -2.62
CA ALA A 155 2.58 -9.48 -2.30
C ALA A 155 1.59 -9.03 -1.21
N ILE A 156 2.09 -8.45 -0.12
CA ILE A 156 1.24 -7.92 0.96
C ILE A 156 1.49 -6.41 1.07
N LEU A 157 0.45 -5.61 0.90
CA LEU A 157 0.47 -4.17 1.12
C LEU A 157 -0.33 -3.84 2.38
N ILE A 158 0.32 -3.23 3.36
CA ILE A 158 -0.31 -2.76 4.59
C ILE A 158 -0.44 -1.25 4.58
N VAL A 159 -1.63 -0.75 4.85
CA VAL A 159 -1.90 0.68 5.01
C VAL A 159 -1.65 1.06 6.48
N GLY A 160 -1.00 2.20 6.68
CA GLY A 160 -0.72 2.72 8.01
C GLY A 160 -0.93 4.24 8.11
N HIS A 161 -1.52 4.70 9.21
CA HIS A 161 -1.66 6.13 9.50
C HIS A 161 -0.41 6.63 10.23
N VAL A 162 0.24 7.65 9.68
CA VAL A 162 1.37 8.33 10.32
C VAL A 162 0.91 9.72 10.73
N THR A 163 1.06 10.07 12.01
CA THR A 163 0.76 11.41 12.47
C THR A 163 1.87 12.38 12.09
N LYS A 164 1.51 13.66 11.83
CA LYS A 164 2.46 14.75 11.49
C LYS A 164 3.59 14.92 12.54
N GLU A 165 3.37 14.48 13.76
CA GLU A 165 4.33 14.62 14.88
C GLU A 165 5.28 13.44 15.02
N GLY A 166 5.15 12.38 14.23
CA GLY A 166 6.06 11.22 14.25
C GLY A 166 6.10 10.44 15.58
N THR A 167 5.21 10.75 16.51
CA THR A 167 5.28 10.32 17.91
C THR A 167 4.44 9.09 18.24
N ILE A 168 3.50 8.67 17.39
CA ILE A 168 2.76 7.43 17.65
C ILE A 168 3.53 6.28 17.01
N ALA A 169 3.97 5.37 17.86
CA ALA A 169 4.85 4.23 17.60
C ALA A 169 4.26 3.13 16.69
N GLY A 170 3.37 3.47 15.77
CA GLY A 170 2.71 2.50 14.91
C GLY A 170 3.52 2.14 13.65
N PRO A 171 3.21 2.73 12.49
CA PRO A 171 3.80 2.31 11.22
C PRO A 171 5.31 2.55 11.12
N LYS A 172 5.85 3.58 11.80
CA LYS A 172 7.28 3.87 11.77
C LYS A 172 8.14 2.72 12.31
N MET A 173 7.61 1.94 13.24
CA MET A 173 8.28 0.73 13.72
C MET A 173 8.41 -0.34 12.63
N LEU A 174 7.43 -0.43 11.72
CA LEU A 174 7.43 -1.40 10.63
C LEU A 174 8.41 -1.04 9.51
N GLU A 175 8.85 0.22 9.38
CA GLU A 175 9.77 0.66 8.33
C GLU A 175 11.05 -0.18 8.27
N HIS A 176 11.55 -0.60 9.44
CA HIS A 176 12.75 -1.45 9.50
C HIS A 176 12.47 -2.90 9.09
N MET A 177 11.25 -3.38 9.26
CA MET A 177 10.86 -4.77 9.04
C MET A 177 10.43 -5.02 7.60
N VAL A 178 9.66 -4.10 7.00
CA VAL A 178 9.11 -4.24 5.65
C VAL A 178 10.18 -4.12 4.57
N ASP A 179 9.89 -4.64 3.40
CA ASP A 179 10.80 -4.60 2.25
C ASP A 179 10.75 -3.26 1.51
N THR A 180 9.56 -2.64 1.44
CA THR A 180 9.32 -1.34 0.79
C THR A 180 8.47 -0.45 1.68
N VAL A 181 8.83 0.83 1.76
CA VAL A 181 8.07 1.87 2.45
C VAL A 181 7.70 2.96 1.46
N LEU A 182 6.42 3.14 1.27
CA LEU A 182 5.83 4.22 0.49
C LEU A 182 5.16 5.22 1.44
N TYR A 183 5.38 6.51 1.20
CA TYR A 183 4.65 7.58 1.87
C TYR A 183 3.79 8.34 0.88
N MET A 184 2.54 8.57 1.29
CA MET A 184 1.60 9.42 0.58
C MET A 184 1.42 10.72 1.35
N GLU A 185 1.77 11.84 0.73
CA GLU A 185 1.73 13.19 1.28
C GLU A 185 0.76 14.03 0.47
N GLY A 186 -0.16 14.74 1.14
CA GLY A 186 -1.04 15.71 0.48
C GLY A 186 -0.41 17.10 0.51
N ASP A 187 -0.63 17.90 -0.53
CA ASP A 187 -0.36 19.32 -0.48
C ASP A 187 -1.65 20.06 -0.10
N ASP A 188 -1.65 20.68 1.09
CA ASP A 188 -2.83 21.39 1.62
C ASP A 188 -3.26 22.60 0.74
N ARG A 189 -2.44 23.01 -0.23
CA ARG A 189 -2.71 24.13 -1.16
C ARG A 189 -3.30 23.68 -2.50
N TYR A 190 -3.10 22.41 -2.82
CA TYR A 190 -3.52 21.85 -4.11
C TYR A 190 -4.13 20.48 -3.87
N ASP A 191 -5.14 20.10 -4.64
CA ASP A 191 -5.78 18.78 -4.58
C ASP A 191 -4.87 17.65 -5.12
N HIS A 192 -3.57 17.73 -4.77
CA HIS A 192 -2.56 16.79 -5.22
C HIS A 192 -2.04 15.96 -4.07
N SER A 193 -1.75 14.70 -4.37
CA SER A 193 -1.08 13.78 -3.48
C SER A 193 0.22 13.28 -4.12
N ILE A 194 1.29 13.28 -3.34
CA ILE A 194 2.61 12.81 -3.77
C ILE A 194 2.86 11.46 -3.12
N LEU A 195 3.11 10.45 -3.94
CA LEU A 195 3.59 9.14 -3.52
C LEU A 195 5.11 9.09 -3.62
N ARG A 196 5.79 8.73 -2.55
CA ARG A 196 7.24 8.71 -2.46
C ARG A 196 7.73 7.37 -1.90
N SER A 197 8.76 6.80 -2.49
CA SER A 197 9.47 5.65 -1.92
C SER A 197 10.54 6.14 -0.94
N VAL A 198 10.42 5.77 0.33
CA VAL A 198 11.39 6.10 1.40
C VAL A 198 12.38 4.94 1.60
N LYS A 199 11.92 3.73 1.35
CA LYS A 199 12.73 2.51 1.39
C LYS A 199 12.26 1.57 0.30
N ASN A 200 13.19 1.02 -0.46
CA ASN A 200 12.90 -0.02 -1.44
C ASN A 200 14.11 -0.96 -1.56
N ARG A 201 13.98 -2.19 -1.06
CA ARG A 201 15.05 -3.19 -1.16
C ARG A 201 15.25 -3.70 -2.59
N PHE A 202 14.27 -3.45 -3.47
CA PHE A 202 14.20 -4.03 -4.81
C PHE A 202 14.22 -2.98 -5.92
N GLY A 203 14.44 -1.69 -5.58
CA GLY A 203 14.41 -0.59 -6.54
C GLY A 203 14.97 0.70 -5.97
N ALA A 204 14.90 1.75 -6.78
CA ALA A 204 15.32 3.08 -6.41
C ALA A 204 14.37 3.74 -5.40
N THR A 205 14.86 4.72 -4.63
CA THR A 205 14.09 5.45 -3.62
C THR A 205 13.92 6.94 -3.94
N HIS A 206 14.37 7.40 -5.10
CA HIS A 206 14.26 8.80 -5.50
C HIS A 206 13.10 9.11 -6.44
N GLU A 207 12.33 8.09 -6.82
CA GLU A 207 11.14 8.25 -7.65
C GLU A 207 9.96 8.79 -6.84
N ILE A 208 9.20 9.67 -7.45
CA ILE A 208 7.95 10.21 -6.88
C ILE A 208 6.82 10.05 -7.88
N GLY A 209 5.63 9.66 -7.40
CA GLY A 209 4.39 9.63 -8.18
C GLY A 209 3.50 10.80 -7.78
N ILE A 210 2.84 11.43 -8.74
CA ILE A 210 1.94 12.56 -8.48
C ILE A 210 0.53 12.19 -8.92
N PHE A 211 -0.40 12.40 -8.00
CA PHE A 211 -1.81 12.11 -8.17
C PHE A 211 -2.66 13.33 -7.91
N GLN A 212 -3.77 13.43 -8.60
CA GLN A 212 -4.83 14.38 -8.31
C GLN A 212 -6.03 13.64 -7.74
N MET A 213 -6.63 14.18 -6.68
CA MET A 213 -7.86 13.65 -6.12
C MET A 213 -9.04 14.33 -6.80
N ASP A 214 -9.96 13.58 -7.37
CA ASP A 214 -11.19 14.05 -7.97
C ASP A 214 -12.40 13.22 -7.51
N GLU A 215 -13.58 13.48 -8.09
CA GLU A 215 -14.82 12.76 -7.77
C GLU A 215 -14.73 11.25 -8.06
N ASN A 216 -13.89 10.87 -9.02
CA ASN A 216 -13.65 9.48 -9.43
C ASN A 216 -12.50 8.80 -8.68
N GLY A 217 -11.91 9.48 -7.70
CA GLY A 217 -10.81 8.97 -6.88
C GLY A 217 -9.47 9.60 -7.24
N LEU A 218 -8.41 8.80 -7.32
CA LEU A 218 -7.06 9.24 -7.63
C LEU A 218 -6.75 9.01 -9.11
N SER A 219 -6.37 10.07 -9.79
CA SER A 219 -5.88 10.05 -11.18
C SER A 219 -4.40 10.42 -11.24
N GLU A 220 -3.67 9.83 -12.20
CA GLU A 220 -2.26 10.12 -12.43
C GLU A 220 -2.06 11.48 -13.09
N VAL A 221 -1.11 12.28 -12.59
CA VAL A 221 -0.72 13.53 -13.24
C VAL A 221 0.36 13.25 -14.28
N LYS A 222 -0.03 13.24 -15.57
CA LYS A 222 0.87 12.86 -16.69
C LYS A 222 2.02 13.85 -16.94
N ASN A 223 1.84 15.12 -16.60
CA ASN A 223 2.87 16.15 -16.82
C ASN A 223 3.01 17.06 -15.58
N PRO A 224 3.73 16.63 -14.55
CA PRO A 224 3.93 17.43 -13.34
C PRO A 224 4.57 18.79 -13.60
N SER A 225 5.45 18.90 -14.60
CA SER A 225 6.14 20.15 -14.92
C SER A 225 5.20 21.23 -15.46
N GLU A 226 4.26 20.88 -16.33
CA GLU A 226 3.24 21.81 -16.81
C GLU A 226 2.31 22.28 -15.71
N MET A 227 1.93 21.36 -14.80
CA MET A 227 1.12 21.66 -13.65
C MET A 227 1.79 22.71 -12.76
N PHE A 228 3.04 22.52 -12.37
CA PHE A 228 3.78 23.47 -11.54
C PHE A 228 4.06 24.82 -12.24
N LEU A 229 4.18 24.83 -13.58
CA LEU A 229 4.34 26.05 -14.35
C LEU A 229 3.03 26.84 -14.49
N ALA A 230 1.92 26.16 -14.72
CA ALA A 230 0.59 26.78 -14.80
C ALA A 230 0.23 27.46 -13.46
N GLU A 231 0.54 26.83 -12.33
CA GLU A 231 0.30 27.36 -11.00
C GLU A 231 1.16 28.59 -10.67
N ARG A 232 2.42 28.65 -11.14
CA ARG A 232 3.24 29.86 -11.01
C ARG A 232 2.68 31.05 -11.75
N SER A 233 2.06 30.85 -12.90
CA SER A 233 1.48 31.95 -13.71
C SER A 233 0.24 32.58 -13.03
N ILE A 234 -0.52 31.84 -12.25
CA ILE A 234 -1.70 32.34 -11.52
C ILE A 234 -1.28 33.23 -10.33
N ASN A 235 -0.17 32.87 -9.66
CA ASN A 235 0.34 33.62 -8.50
C ASN A 235 1.13 34.88 -8.87
N THR A 236 1.51 35.06 -10.14
CA THR A 236 2.29 36.25 -10.60
C THR A 236 1.44 37.42 -11.01
N VAL A 237 0.12 37.29 -11.09
CA VAL A 237 -0.79 38.37 -11.53
C VAL A 237 -1.23 39.33 -10.40
N SER A 238 -0.77 39.14 -9.16
CA SER A 238 -1.23 39.91 -8.00
C SER A 238 -0.33 41.07 -7.56
N TYR A 239 0.64 41.51 -8.37
CA TYR A 239 1.48 42.69 -8.06
C TYR A 239 1.62 43.59 -9.31
N THR A 240 0.56 44.32 -9.69
CA THR A 240 0.69 45.52 -10.46
C THR A 240 -0.18 46.63 -9.85
N HIS A 241 0.50 47.54 -9.19
CA HIS A 241 -0.01 48.90 -8.96
C HIS A 241 0.42 49.77 -10.04
#